data_c57a5203ae383f882248a839c70fc818
#
_entry.id   c57a5203ae383f882248a839c70fc818
#
_cell.length_a   1.000
_cell.length_b   1.000
_cell.length_c   1.000
_cell.angle_alpha   90.00
_cell.angle_beta   90.00
_cell.angle_gamma   90.00
#
_symmetry.space_group_name_H-M   'P 1'
#
loop_
_entity.id
_entity.type
_entity.pdbx_description
1 polymer ?
#
loop_
_entity_poly.entity_id
_entity_poly.type
_entity_poly.pdbx_seq_one_letter_code
_entity_poly.pdbx_strand_id
1 'polypeptide(L)'
;MSRPMKHFRLTALAAALIASGNLFAADFPATPPAPGPAPTLSVPTPSSQTLANGLQVISVRRAGLPLVTAQLVVRSGGEMDPPTLAGLADLTANLLTKGAAGKTAPQIAAAAEALGGSLGASAGWDESAVGITVTTPKVPQALQLLSEVVRQPDFSEAELKRSKAQALDDLHLMLSRPTTLASFAASRGVYGDGAYGHSRSGTPGSIPRITRASVQQLHAALYRPDNAMLILTGDITPAQAQQLAQASFGDWARPATPLPARPTGSHAGRLPAVLLIDQHGAGQAGVVAAHPAPSRADRGYYVGTVANAVLGGSYSARLNEEIRIKRGLSYGANSRLMPLHDAGMWLAAAQTKNPSAPQVVELMLGEFKRLGGTRVSADELAARKATLIGGYGRSLETTAGLANEVGDLAVYGVPLDEIGKYIAQVQAVTPKQIEKYADKYLTADAGTVVVVGDASKFAAEIRKTHPQAVLLESTALDLDSPTLQPGSAAK
;
A
#
# COMPACT_ATOMS: atom_id res chain seq x y z
N MET A 1 45.15 -42.92 -61.54
CA MET A 1 44.67 -43.74 -60.45
C MET A 1 44.22 -42.84 -59.27
N SER A 2 43.03 -42.43 -59.33
CA SER A 2 41.82 -42.76 -58.59
C SER A 2 41.83 -42.25 -57.14
N ARG A 3 41.06 -41.15 -56.90
CA ARG A 3 40.54 -40.73 -55.60
C ARG A 3 39.10 -41.25 -55.43
N PRO A 4 38.81 -41.97 -54.41
CA PRO A 4 37.47 -41.90 -53.72
C PRO A 4 37.61 -42.01 -52.25
N MET A 5 37.89 -40.93 -51.51
CA MET A 5 37.88 -40.91 -50.06
C MET A 5 37.26 -39.64 -49.43
N LYS A 6 36.71 -38.73 -50.24
CA LYS A 6 36.10 -37.50 -49.74
C LYS A 6 34.59 -37.62 -49.49
N HIS A 7 33.90 -38.49 -50.17
CA HIS A 7 32.43 -38.63 -50.03
C HIS A 7 32.00 -39.47 -48.83
N PHE A 8 32.87 -40.38 -48.35
CA PHE A 8 32.55 -41.23 -47.19
C PHE A 8 32.59 -40.48 -45.85
N ARG A 9 33.36 -39.39 -45.76
CA ARG A 9 33.43 -38.57 -44.52
C ARG A 9 32.29 -37.57 -44.42
N LEU A 10 31.71 -37.08 -45.52
CA LEU A 10 30.54 -36.21 -45.48
C LEU A 10 29.23 -36.95 -45.15
N THR A 11 29.07 -38.18 -45.63
CA THR A 11 27.90 -39.00 -45.32
C THR A 11 27.89 -39.49 -43.85
N ALA A 12 29.06 -39.79 -43.29
CA ALA A 12 29.17 -40.15 -41.85
C ALA A 12 28.90 -38.95 -40.92
N LEU A 13 29.27 -37.71 -41.31
CA LEU A 13 28.97 -36.51 -40.52
C LEU A 13 27.49 -36.14 -40.61
N ALA A 14 26.84 -36.32 -41.76
CA ALA A 14 25.40 -36.08 -41.92
C ALA A 14 24.57 -37.12 -41.13
N ALA A 15 24.99 -38.40 -41.10
CA ALA A 15 24.31 -39.41 -40.28
C ALA A 15 24.48 -39.19 -38.77
N ALA A 16 25.61 -38.66 -38.32
CA ALA A 16 25.84 -38.31 -36.91
C ALA A 16 25.01 -37.09 -36.47
N LEU A 17 24.77 -36.12 -37.36
CA LEU A 17 23.91 -34.95 -37.08
C LEU A 17 22.41 -35.30 -37.06
N ILE A 18 21.98 -36.32 -37.81
CA ILE A 18 20.58 -36.80 -37.80
C ILE A 18 20.34 -37.70 -36.55
N ALA A 19 21.34 -38.42 -36.05
CA ALA A 19 21.25 -39.23 -34.85
C ALA A 19 21.26 -38.41 -33.53
N SER A 20 21.80 -37.18 -33.58
CA SER A 20 21.76 -36.26 -32.41
C SER A 20 20.47 -35.42 -32.31
N GLY A 21 19.54 -35.52 -33.26
CA GLY A 21 18.27 -34.80 -33.26
C GLY A 21 17.16 -35.37 -32.38
N ASN A 22 17.38 -36.54 -31.74
CA ASN A 22 16.46 -37.12 -30.76
C ASN A 22 16.94 -36.93 -29.31
N LEU A 23 17.55 -35.80 -29.01
CA LEU A 23 17.69 -35.36 -27.64
C LEU A 23 16.31 -34.98 -27.11
N PHE A 24 15.68 -35.92 -26.43
CA PHE A 24 14.54 -35.81 -25.56
C PHE A 24 14.14 -34.36 -25.28
N ALA A 25 13.19 -33.84 -26.02
CA ALA A 25 12.29 -32.85 -25.46
C ALA A 25 11.66 -33.57 -24.25
N ALA A 26 12.14 -33.31 -23.06
CA ALA A 26 11.44 -33.76 -21.87
C ALA A 26 10.01 -33.25 -22.03
N ASP A 27 9.03 -34.17 -22.05
CA ASP A 27 7.63 -33.80 -22.05
C ASP A 27 7.41 -32.88 -20.84
N PHE A 28 7.31 -31.59 -21.13
CA PHE A 28 6.95 -30.63 -20.08
C PHE A 28 5.58 -31.04 -19.56
N PRO A 29 5.43 -31.26 -18.26
CA PRO A 29 4.12 -31.65 -17.72
C PRO A 29 3.07 -30.62 -18.14
N ALA A 30 1.96 -31.06 -18.70
CA ALA A 30 0.86 -30.21 -19.14
C ALA A 30 0.22 -29.42 -17.95
N THR A 31 0.45 -29.87 -16.75
CA THR A 31 0.00 -29.22 -15.51
C THR A 31 1.19 -28.97 -14.58
N PRO A 32 1.22 -27.83 -13.88
CA PRO A 32 2.21 -27.60 -12.82
C PRO A 32 2.17 -28.71 -11.78
N PRO A 33 3.29 -29.04 -11.13
CA PRO A 33 3.29 -29.97 -10.00
C PRO A 33 2.30 -29.49 -8.94
N ALA A 34 1.62 -30.43 -8.29
CA ALA A 34 0.74 -30.10 -7.18
C ALA A 34 1.51 -29.32 -6.11
N PRO A 35 0.93 -28.28 -5.53
CA PRO A 35 1.58 -27.53 -4.45
C PRO A 35 1.88 -28.50 -3.30
N GLY A 36 3.09 -28.39 -2.73
CA GLY A 36 3.44 -29.11 -1.52
C GLY A 36 2.54 -28.73 -0.33
N PRO A 37 2.63 -29.45 0.79
CA PRO A 37 1.92 -29.05 2.01
C PRO A 37 2.33 -27.63 2.40
N ALA A 38 1.37 -26.85 2.90
CA ALA A 38 1.61 -25.49 3.35
C ALA A 38 2.76 -25.51 4.40
N PRO A 39 3.80 -24.67 4.24
CA PRO A 39 4.91 -24.67 5.19
C PRO A 39 4.40 -24.27 6.57
N THR A 40 4.87 -24.98 7.59
CA THR A 40 4.72 -24.56 8.98
C THR A 40 5.67 -23.39 9.21
N LEU A 41 5.14 -22.18 9.20
CA LEU A 41 5.94 -20.99 9.48
C LEU A 41 6.07 -20.84 11.00
N SER A 42 7.28 -20.99 11.53
CA SER A 42 7.57 -20.61 12.91
C SER A 42 7.94 -19.14 12.94
N VAL A 43 7.02 -18.31 13.43
CA VAL A 43 7.30 -16.88 13.63
C VAL A 43 7.74 -16.69 15.08
N PRO A 44 8.90 -16.06 15.33
CA PRO A 44 9.33 -15.75 16.69
C PRO A 44 8.30 -14.83 17.37
N THR A 45 8.02 -15.11 18.64
CA THR A 45 7.07 -14.30 19.43
C THR A 45 7.65 -12.90 19.66
N PRO A 46 6.92 -11.83 19.30
CA PRO A 46 7.34 -10.48 19.60
C PRO A 46 7.39 -10.22 21.10
N SER A 47 8.40 -9.49 21.58
CA SER A 47 8.49 -8.96 22.93
C SER A 47 8.15 -7.47 22.91
N SER A 48 7.35 -7.01 23.86
CA SER A 48 6.96 -5.59 23.96
C SER A 48 7.18 -5.10 25.39
N GLN A 49 7.85 -3.94 25.50
CA GLN A 49 8.12 -3.25 26.76
C GLN A 49 7.91 -1.75 26.56
N THR A 50 7.67 -1.01 27.64
CA THR A 50 7.49 0.44 27.58
C THR A 50 8.54 1.12 28.45
N LEU A 51 9.27 2.11 27.91
CA LEU A 51 10.20 2.94 28.66
C LEU A 51 9.45 3.91 29.57
N ALA A 52 10.14 4.46 30.59
CA ALA A 52 9.55 5.40 31.54
C ALA A 52 8.93 6.64 30.89
N ASN A 53 9.45 7.08 29.72
CA ASN A 53 8.92 8.21 28.97
C ASN A 53 7.69 7.87 28.09
N GLY A 54 7.27 6.61 28.05
CA GLY A 54 6.11 6.14 27.29
C GLY A 54 6.43 5.50 25.93
N LEU A 55 7.70 5.54 25.47
CA LEU A 55 8.09 4.87 24.23
C LEU A 55 7.92 3.35 24.33
N GLN A 56 7.13 2.77 23.45
CA GLN A 56 7.01 1.33 23.33
C GLN A 56 8.20 0.76 22.56
N VAL A 57 8.83 -0.27 23.08
CA VAL A 57 9.92 -1.00 22.44
C VAL A 57 9.42 -2.40 22.09
N ILE A 58 9.36 -2.70 20.81
CA ILE A 58 8.96 -4.01 20.29
C ILE A 58 10.18 -4.67 19.67
N SER A 59 10.47 -5.91 20.06
CA SER A 59 11.56 -6.65 19.47
C SER A 59 11.13 -8.05 19.02
N VAL A 60 11.66 -8.48 17.86
CA VAL A 60 11.47 -9.83 17.34
C VAL A 60 12.83 -10.42 17.01
N ARG A 61 13.26 -11.36 17.82
CA ARG A 61 14.56 -12.02 17.62
C ARG A 61 14.49 -12.98 16.45
N ARG A 62 15.36 -12.78 15.47
CA ARG A 62 15.61 -13.70 14.36
C ARG A 62 17.11 -13.88 14.19
N ALA A 63 17.65 -14.91 14.85
CA ALA A 63 19.04 -15.31 14.69
C ALA A 63 19.26 -15.94 13.31
N GLY A 64 20.50 -15.92 12.83
CA GLY A 64 20.92 -16.58 11.57
C GLY A 64 21.68 -15.65 10.65
N LEU A 65 21.20 -14.42 10.44
CA LEU A 65 21.94 -13.37 9.76
C LEU A 65 22.25 -12.24 10.76
N PRO A 66 23.47 -11.70 10.80
CA PRO A 66 23.84 -10.62 11.72
C PRO A 66 23.29 -9.28 11.24
N LEU A 67 21.97 -9.21 10.98
CA LEU A 67 21.24 -8.04 10.52
C LEU A 67 20.15 -7.66 11.51
N VAL A 68 19.96 -6.35 11.70
CA VAL A 68 18.87 -5.78 12.48
C VAL A 68 18.23 -4.64 11.69
N THR A 69 16.92 -4.68 11.57
CA THR A 69 16.12 -3.52 11.17
C THR A 69 15.67 -2.79 12.42
N ALA A 70 15.99 -1.49 12.47
CA ALA A 70 15.50 -0.55 13.46
C ALA A 70 14.51 0.39 12.77
N GLN A 71 13.28 0.46 13.28
CA GLN A 71 12.22 1.31 12.76
C GLN A 71 11.55 2.04 13.91
N LEU A 72 11.55 3.38 13.87
CA LEU A 72 10.72 4.18 14.75
C LEU A 72 9.42 4.50 14.01
N VAL A 73 8.30 4.15 14.61
CA VAL A 73 6.96 4.37 14.08
C VAL A 73 6.21 5.30 15.02
N VAL A 74 5.73 6.42 14.51
CA VAL A 74 4.78 7.32 15.16
C VAL A 74 3.37 6.86 14.78
N ARG A 75 2.47 6.70 15.76
CA ARG A 75 1.08 6.22 15.55
C ARG A 75 0.17 7.31 15.01
N SER A 76 0.65 8.08 14.06
CA SER A 76 -0.08 9.15 13.39
C SER A 76 0.55 9.40 12.03
N GLY A 77 -0.28 9.66 11.04
CA GLY A 77 0.11 9.92 9.67
C GLY A 77 -0.80 10.96 9.03
N GLY A 78 -1.21 10.70 7.77
CA GLY A 78 -2.03 11.62 6.98
C GLY A 78 -3.42 11.85 7.52
N GLU A 79 -3.96 10.98 8.37
CA GLU A 79 -5.26 11.17 9.03
C GLU A 79 -5.28 12.39 9.95
N MET A 80 -4.09 12.82 10.41
CA MET A 80 -3.95 13.99 11.29
C MET A 80 -3.76 15.30 10.53
N ASP A 81 -3.70 15.26 9.20
CA ASP A 81 -3.57 16.46 8.38
C ASP A 81 -4.85 17.32 8.51
N PRO A 82 -4.74 18.61 8.80
CA PRO A 82 -5.88 19.50 8.64
C PRO A 82 -6.38 19.44 7.19
N PRO A 83 -7.70 19.44 6.92
CA PRO A 83 -8.24 19.32 5.55
C PRO A 83 -7.65 20.32 4.55
N THR A 84 -7.27 21.51 5.01
CA THR A 84 -6.65 22.56 4.17
C THR A 84 -5.14 22.37 3.96
N LEU A 85 -4.51 21.44 4.67
CA LEU A 85 -3.08 21.16 4.64
C LEU A 85 -2.80 19.68 4.33
N ALA A 86 -3.66 19.05 3.53
CA ALA A 86 -3.44 17.68 3.06
C ALA A 86 -2.03 17.53 2.50
N GLY A 87 -1.33 16.45 2.88
CA GLY A 87 0.08 16.21 2.55
C GLY A 87 1.08 16.73 3.59
N LEU A 88 0.61 17.33 4.69
CA LEU A 88 1.49 17.86 5.73
C LEU A 88 2.30 16.75 6.42
N ALA A 89 1.68 15.62 6.75
CA ALA A 89 2.37 14.49 7.37
C ALA A 89 3.42 13.89 6.44
N ASP A 90 3.09 13.73 5.15
CA ASP A 90 4.02 13.19 4.15
C ASP A 90 5.24 14.11 3.95
N LEU A 91 5.03 15.42 3.82
CA LEU A 91 6.11 16.40 3.74
C LEU A 91 6.94 16.44 5.04
N THR A 92 6.30 16.36 6.21
CA THR A 92 6.99 16.35 7.50
C THR A 92 7.90 15.13 7.62
N ALA A 93 7.40 13.94 7.31
CA ALA A 93 8.19 12.71 7.32
C ALA A 93 9.37 12.78 6.34
N ASN A 94 9.15 13.27 5.12
CA ASN A 94 10.19 13.44 4.11
C ASN A 94 11.29 14.38 4.60
N LEU A 95 10.93 15.48 5.27
CA LEU A 95 11.87 16.49 5.75
C LEU A 95 12.75 16.02 6.92
N LEU A 96 12.40 14.95 7.64
CA LEU A 96 13.23 14.42 8.74
C LEU A 96 14.64 14.06 8.30
N THR A 97 14.81 13.61 7.06
CA THR A 97 16.11 13.21 6.50
C THR A 97 16.78 14.31 5.67
N LYS A 98 16.19 15.51 5.61
CA LYS A 98 16.69 16.62 4.80
C LYS A 98 17.57 17.61 5.58
N GLY A 99 17.68 17.42 6.89
CA GLY A 99 18.54 18.19 7.80
C GLY A 99 18.18 17.88 9.24
N ALA A 100 19.15 17.49 10.06
CA ALA A 100 18.92 17.17 11.47
C ALA A 100 20.22 17.26 12.28
N ALA A 101 20.15 17.76 13.51
CA ALA A 101 21.29 17.86 14.43
C ALA A 101 22.53 18.52 13.80
N GLY A 102 22.32 19.56 12.99
CA GLY A 102 23.38 20.30 12.28
C GLY A 102 23.98 19.57 11.07
N LYS A 103 23.45 18.39 10.68
CA LYS A 103 23.85 17.64 9.49
C LYS A 103 22.94 17.99 8.32
N THR A 104 23.51 18.20 7.14
CA THR A 104 22.76 18.35 5.88
C THR A 104 22.25 17.01 5.36
N ALA A 105 21.30 17.02 4.41
CA ALA A 105 20.79 15.81 3.78
C ALA A 105 21.88 14.87 3.22
N PRO A 106 22.91 15.37 2.47
CA PRO A 106 24.01 14.51 2.03
C PRO A 106 24.82 13.91 3.19
N GLN A 107 25.01 14.66 4.29
CA GLN A 107 25.74 14.15 5.46
C GLN A 107 24.95 13.07 6.22
N ILE A 108 23.62 13.21 6.31
CA ILE A 108 22.74 12.17 6.87
C ILE A 108 22.80 10.91 6.00
N ALA A 109 22.72 11.06 4.67
CA ALA A 109 22.81 9.94 3.74
C ALA A 109 24.17 9.23 3.86
N ALA A 110 25.29 9.99 3.85
CA ALA A 110 26.63 9.44 4.01
C ALA A 110 26.83 8.74 5.36
N ALA A 111 26.21 9.26 6.46
CA ALA A 111 26.26 8.62 7.76
C ALA A 111 25.52 7.26 7.74
N ALA A 112 24.38 7.16 7.08
CA ALA A 112 23.65 5.90 6.92
C ALA A 112 24.43 4.91 6.04
N GLU A 113 25.01 5.34 4.94
CA GLU A 113 25.84 4.53 4.04
C GLU A 113 27.09 3.98 4.75
N ALA A 114 27.72 4.77 5.61
CA ALA A 114 28.87 4.34 6.43
C ALA A 114 28.50 3.24 7.43
N LEU A 115 27.22 3.10 7.78
CA LEU A 115 26.68 1.99 8.57
C LEU A 115 26.33 0.77 7.73
N GLY A 116 26.42 0.87 6.40
CA GLY A 116 26.05 -0.19 5.45
C GLY A 116 24.54 -0.27 5.17
N GLY A 117 23.80 0.82 5.43
CA GLY A 117 22.37 0.92 5.22
C GLY A 117 21.93 2.20 4.54
N SER A 118 20.64 2.37 4.38
CA SER A 118 20.01 3.63 3.96
C SER A 118 18.90 4.00 4.95
N LEU A 119 18.79 5.27 5.26
CA LEU A 119 17.74 5.80 6.12
C LEU A 119 16.55 6.23 5.26
N GLY A 120 15.38 5.64 5.50
CA GLY A 120 14.12 5.99 4.86
C GLY A 120 13.13 6.60 5.86
N ALA A 121 12.35 7.59 5.41
CA ALA A 121 11.24 8.16 6.17
C ALA A 121 10.02 8.32 5.27
N SER A 122 8.84 8.01 5.79
CA SER A 122 7.57 8.12 5.06
C SER A 122 6.40 8.26 6.04
N ALA A 123 5.28 8.80 5.56
CA ALA A 123 4.02 8.76 6.29
C ALA A 123 3.00 7.89 5.53
N GLY A 124 2.31 7.01 6.25
CA GLY A 124 1.11 6.31 5.83
C GLY A 124 -0.14 7.14 6.14
N TRP A 125 -1.30 6.45 6.20
CA TRP A 125 -2.49 7.08 6.75
C TRP A 125 -2.40 7.19 8.27
N ASP A 126 -2.18 6.08 8.98
CA ASP A 126 -2.28 5.96 10.43
C ASP A 126 -0.92 5.91 11.15
N GLU A 127 0.18 6.04 10.38
CA GLU A 127 1.54 6.01 10.91
C GLU A 127 2.48 6.91 10.12
N SER A 128 3.56 7.30 10.78
CA SER A 128 4.78 7.83 10.13
C SER A 128 5.97 7.02 10.61
N ALA A 129 6.84 6.60 9.71
CA ALA A 129 7.93 5.70 10.03
C ALA A 129 9.28 6.23 9.55
N VAL A 130 10.32 5.99 10.34
CA VAL A 130 11.72 6.20 9.96
C VAL A 130 12.49 4.92 10.27
N GLY A 131 13.25 4.38 9.33
CA GLY A 131 13.89 3.10 9.52
C GLY A 131 15.21 2.92 8.77
N ILE A 132 16.03 2.01 9.31
CA ILE A 132 17.29 1.60 8.74
C ILE A 132 17.57 0.13 9.05
N THR A 133 18.17 -0.59 8.10
CA THR A 133 18.68 -1.94 8.31
C THR A 133 20.20 -1.92 8.29
N VAL A 134 20.81 -2.48 9.32
CA VAL A 134 22.28 -2.52 9.48
C VAL A 134 22.73 -3.88 10.04
N THR A 135 24.03 -4.13 10.01
CA THR A 135 24.61 -5.26 10.73
C THR A 135 24.53 -5.07 12.25
N THR A 136 24.39 -6.17 13.01
CA THR A 136 24.21 -6.14 14.49
C THR A 136 25.22 -5.22 15.23
N PRO A 137 26.53 -5.21 14.92
CA PRO A 137 27.47 -4.33 15.60
C PRO A 137 27.24 -2.83 15.34
N LYS A 138 26.48 -2.47 14.29
CA LYS A 138 26.20 -1.08 13.90
C LYS A 138 24.88 -0.53 14.47
N VAL A 139 24.10 -1.35 15.17
CA VAL A 139 22.79 -0.96 15.72
C VAL A 139 22.89 0.25 16.66
N PRO A 140 23.86 0.36 17.58
CA PRO A 140 23.95 1.55 18.45
C PRO A 140 24.08 2.86 17.67
N GLN A 141 24.94 2.91 16.65
CA GLN A 141 25.13 4.08 15.80
C GLN A 141 23.91 4.36 14.92
N ALA A 142 23.24 3.31 14.43
CA ALA A 142 22.02 3.44 13.66
C ALA A 142 20.87 4.04 14.50
N LEU A 143 20.71 3.62 15.75
CA LEU A 143 19.73 4.18 16.68
C LEU A 143 20.05 5.64 17.06
N GLN A 144 21.31 5.99 17.19
CA GLN A 144 21.73 7.38 17.39
C GLN A 144 21.30 8.24 16.20
N LEU A 145 21.63 7.83 14.97
CA LEU A 145 21.22 8.55 13.74
C LEU A 145 19.69 8.65 13.64
N LEU A 146 18.98 7.58 13.94
CA LEU A 146 17.51 7.54 13.97
C LEU A 146 16.95 8.55 14.99
N SER A 147 17.55 8.59 16.20
CA SER A 147 17.16 9.53 17.25
C SER A 147 17.40 10.98 16.84
N GLU A 148 18.54 11.27 16.21
CA GLU A 148 18.87 12.61 15.70
C GLU A 148 17.85 13.11 14.67
N VAL A 149 17.54 12.32 13.65
CA VAL A 149 16.62 12.75 12.58
C VAL A 149 15.17 12.86 13.04
N VAL A 150 14.77 12.05 14.02
CA VAL A 150 13.40 12.11 14.55
C VAL A 150 13.21 13.22 15.57
N ARG A 151 14.21 13.48 16.41
CA ARG A 151 14.08 14.39 17.56
C ARG A 151 14.59 15.80 17.30
N GLN A 152 15.50 15.97 16.34
CA GLN A 152 16.19 17.22 16.07
C GLN A 152 16.23 17.57 14.56
N PRO A 153 15.08 17.46 13.84
CA PRO A 153 15.03 17.87 12.44
C PRO A 153 15.11 19.40 12.32
N ASP A 154 15.86 19.89 11.34
CA ASP A 154 16.08 21.32 11.13
C ASP A 154 14.88 22.02 10.47
N PHE A 155 14.14 21.30 9.62
CA PHE A 155 13.03 21.82 8.83
C PHE A 155 13.38 23.16 8.16
N SER A 156 14.50 23.20 7.44
CA SER A 156 14.97 24.46 6.82
C SER A 156 13.99 24.90 5.71
N GLU A 157 13.80 26.22 5.57
CA GLU A 157 12.95 26.82 4.52
C GLU A 157 13.41 26.39 3.11
N ALA A 158 14.71 26.22 2.89
CA ALA A 158 15.25 25.82 1.60
C ALA A 158 14.83 24.37 1.24
N GLU A 159 14.92 23.43 2.19
CA GLU A 159 14.50 22.05 1.98
C GLU A 159 12.98 21.93 1.88
N LEU A 160 12.22 22.67 2.68
CA LEU A 160 10.77 22.73 2.54
C LEU A 160 10.35 23.24 1.15
N LYS A 161 10.96 24.31 0.68
CA LYS A 161 10.69 24.84 -0.67
C LYS A 161 10.98 23.80 -1.76
N ARG A 162 12.11 23.09 -1.65
CA ARG A 162 12.50 22.04 -2.61
C ARG A 162 11.51 20.86 -2.56
N SER A 163 11.19 20.38 -1.35
CA SER A 163 10.27 19.26 -1.17
C SER A 163 8.84 19.57 -1.66
N LYS A 164 8.38 20.81 -1.46
CA LYS A 164 7.08 21.26 -2.00
C LYS A 164 7.09 21.33 -3.52
N ALA A 165 8.15 21.83 -4.15
CA ALA A 165 8.27 21.85 -5.60
C ALA A 165 8.25 20.43 -6.16
N GLN A 166 9.03 19.52 -5.59
CA GLN A 166 9.03 18.12 -5.99
C GLN A 166 7.64 17.46 -5.81
N ALA A 167 6.98 17.70 -4.67
CA ALA A 167 5.64 17.17 -4.41
C ALA A 167 4.61 17.67 -5.43
N LEU A 168 4.68 18.94 -5.85
CA LEU A 168 3.80 19.49 -6.89
C LEU A 168 4.07 18.88 -8.27
N ASP A 169 5.34 18.67 -8.64
CA ASP A 169 5.71 18.01 -9.89
C ASP A 169 5.21 16.55 -9.91
N ASP A 170 5.39 15.83 -8.80
CA ASP A 170 4.91 14.44 -8.65
C ASP A 170 3.37 14.37 -8.70
N LEU A 171 2.68 15.31 -8.05
CA LEU A 171 1.22 15.42 -8.10
C LEU A 171 0.74 15.69 -9.53
N HIS A 172 1.39 16.58 -10.26
CA HIS A 172 1.04 16.86 -11.65
C HIS A 172 1.11 15.59 -12.52
N LEU A 173 2.20 14.85 -12.38
CA LEU A 173 2.37 13.55 -13.04
C LEU A 173 1.32 12.52 -12.59
N MET A 174 1.00 12.44 -11.31
CA MET A 174 0.01 11.50 -10.79
C MET A 174 -1.40 11.82 -11.29
N LEU A 175 -1.81 13.08 -11.26
CA LEU A 175 -3.15 13.53 -11.67
C LEU A 175 -3.34 13.49 -13.19
N SER A 176 -2.26 13.51 -13.98
CA SER A 176 -2.32 13.29 -15.44
C SER A 176 -2.70 11.86 -15.81
N ARG A 177 -2.59 10.90 -14.87
CA ARG A 177 -2.94 9.50 -15.09
C ARG A 177 -4.41 9.24 -14.74
N PRO A 178 -5.26 8.83 -15.71
CA PRO A 178 -6.69 8.65 -15.48
C PRO A 178 -7.05 7.75 -14.30
N THR A 179 -6.33 6.62 -14.15
CA THR A 179 -6.61 5.68 -13.04
C THR A 179 -6.25 6.26 -11.66
N THR A 180 -5.22 7.12 -11.59
CA THR A 180 -4.83 7.76 -10.32
C THR A 180 -5.85 8.81 -9.92
N LEU A 181 -6.28 9.66 -10.86
CA LEU A 181 -7.34 10.65 -10.62
C LEU A 181 -8.67 9.97 -10.26
N ALA A 182 -9.01 8.87 -10.95
CA ALA A 182 -10.20 8.07 -10.62
C ALA A 182 -10.12 7.49 -9.20
N SER A 183 -8.96 6.98 -8.79
CA SER A 183 -8.76 6.43 -7.43
C SER A 183 -8.88 7.51 -6.36
N PHE A 184 -8.34 8.70 -6.62
CA PHE A 184 -8.48 9.85 -5.73
C PHE A 184 -9.95 10.24 -5.54
N ALA A 185 -10.68 10.41 -6.64
CA ALA A 185 -12.11 10.74 -6.59
C ALA A 185 -12.92 9.63 -5.90
N ALA A 186 -12.61 8.36 -6.16
CA ALA A 186 -13.28 7.24 -5.53
C ALA A 186 -13.05 7.18 -4.00
N SER A 187 -11.83 7.50 -3.52
CA SER A 187 -11.54 7.63 -2.09
C SER A 187 -12.40 8.72 -1.44
N ARG A 188 -12.55 9.88 -2.11
CA ARG A 188 -13.44 10.95 -1.67
C ARG A 188 -14.91 10.50 -1.63
N GLY A 189 -15.32 9.65 -2.58
CA GLY A 189 -16.66 9.03 -2.59
C GLY A 189 -16.93 8.13 -1.40
N VAL A 190 -15.92 7.38 -0.93
CA VAL A 190 -16.05 6.45 0.20
C VAL A 190 -15.91 7.16 1.54
N TYR A 191 -14.90 8.03 1.70
CA TYR A 191 -14.56 8.61 2.99
C TYR A 191 -15.16 10.01 3.21
N GLY A 192 -15.77 10.61 2.18
CA GLY A 192 -16.38 11.93 2.26
C GLY A 192 -15.39 13.01 2.66
N ASP A 193 -15.76 13.82 3.65
CA ASP A 193 -14.91 14.84 4.29
C ASP A 193 -14.22 14.33 5.58
N GLY A 194 -14.26 13.03 5.84
CA GLY A 194 -13.49 12.39 6.89
C GLY A 194 -11.98 12.44 6.64
N ALA A 195 -11.21 12.08 7.65
CA ALA A 195 -9.75 12.17 7.64
C ALA A 195 -9.08 11.40 6.49
N TYR A 196 -9.68 10.31 6.02
CA TYR A 196 -9.15 9.55 4.87
C TYR A 196 -9.69 10.02 3.51
N GLY A 197 -10.56 11.02 3.50
CA GLY A 197 -11.18 11.52 2.26
C GLY A 197 -10.29 12.44 1.44
N HIS A 198 -9.26 13.07 2.02
CA HIS A 198 -8.33 13.93 1.28
C HIS A 198 -7.19 13.13 0.62
N SER A 199 -6.31 13.77 -0.12
CA SER A 199 -5.12 13.13 -0.65
C SER A 199 -4.01 13.08 0.40
N ARG A 200 -3.50 11.90 0.73
CA ARG A 200 -2.34 11.75 1.62
C ARG A 200 -1.08 12.48 1.09
N SER A 201 -0.89 12.54 -0.22
CA SER A 201 0.20 13.27 -0.86
C SER A 201 -0.10 14.75 -1.10
N GLY A 202 -1.23 15.24 -0.60
CA GLY A 202 -1.66 16.62 -0.83
C GLY A 202 -2.37 16.85 -2.14
N THR A 203 -2.62 18.11 -2.43
CA THR A 203 -3.24 18.61 -3.66
C THR A 203 -2.46 19.82 -4.19
N PRO A 204 -2.68 20.23 -5.46
CA PRO A 204 -2.13 21.50 -5.95
C PRO A 204 -2.55 22.71 -5.11
N GLY A 205 -3.70 22.65 -4.42
CA GLY A 205 -4.19 23.69 -3.54
C GLY A 205 -3.58 23.64 -2.13
N SER A 206 -3.43 22.45 -1.53
CA SER A 206 -2.97 22.29 -0.14
C SER A 206 -1.45 22.44 0.03
N ILE A 207 -0.64 21.84 -0.85
CA ILE A 207 0.84 21.87 -0.75
C ILE A 207 1.41 23.30 -0.67
N PRO A 208 0.97 24.27 -1.48
CA PRO A 208 1.44 25.66 -1.36
C PRO A 208 1.18 26.32 0.00
N ARG A 209 0.10 25.90 0.70
CA ARG A 209 -0.28 26.46 2.00
C ARG A 209 0.55 25.91 3.16
N ILE A 210 1.25 24.78 2.98
CA ILE A 210 2.12 24.20 4.01
C ILE A 210 3.30 25.14 4.27
N THR A 211 3.49 25.51 5.54
CA THR A 211 4.56 26.38 6.00
C THR A 211 5.53 25.63 6.91
N ARG A 212 6.71 26.19 7.15
CA ARG A 212 7.64 25.64 8.14
C ARG A 212 6.99 25.55 9.52
N ALA A 213 6.21 26.55 9.88
CA ALA A 213 5.50 26.58 11.16
C ALA A 213 4.50 25.40 11.28
N SER A 214 3.72 25.11 10.22
CA SER A 214 2.79 23.97 10.25
C SER A 214 3.53 22.63 10.35
N VAL A 215 4.68 22.46 9.67
CA VAL A 215 5.54 21.28 9.79
C VAL A 215 6.05 21.11 11.23
N GLN A 216 6.56 22.18 11.82
CA GLN A 216 7.08 22.19 13.20
C GLN A 216 5.97 21.90 14.22
N GLN A 217 4.77 22.46 14.01
CA GLN A 217 3.61 22.22 14.89
C GLN A 217 3.16 20.76 14.83
N LEU A 218 3.04 20.18 13.66
CA LEU A 218 2.67 18.76 13.51
C LEU A 218 3.74 17.87 14.14
N HIS A 219 5.00 18.13 13.86
CA HIS A 219 6.10 17.37 14.45
C HIS A 219 6.08 17.44 15.99
N ALA A 220 5.99 18.64 16.57
CA ALA A 220 5.94 18.79 18.03
C ALA A 220 4.72 18.13 18.68
N ALA A 221 3.59 18.08 17.97
CA ALA A 221 2.36 17.47 18.48
C ALA A 221 2.39 15.95 18.43
N LEU A 222 2.97 15.35 17.38
CA LEU A 222 2.82 13.94 17.07
C LEU A 222 4.10 13.11 17.26
N TYR A 223 5.30 13.67 17.00
CA TYR A 223 6.58 12.97 17.15
C TYR A 223 7.06 13.05 18.61
N ARG A 224 6.49 12.19 19.43
CA ARG A 224 6.69 12.15 20.87
C ARG A 224 6.72 10.72 21.40
N PRO A 225 7.42 10.42 22.49
CA PRO A 225 7.67 9.04 22.91
C PRO A 225 6.39 8.28 23.27
N ASP A 226 5.37 8.93 23.80
CA ASP A 226 4.09 8.31 24.18
C ASP A 226 3.13 8.10 22.99
N ASN A 227 3.51 8.57 21.79
CA ASN A 227 2.85 8.30 20.51
C ASN A 227 3.72 7.46 19.56
N ALA A 228 4.88 7.00 20.02
CA ALA A 228 5.84 6.30 19.18
C ALA A 228 6.13 4.88 19.68
N MET A 229 6.61 4.05 18.77
CA MET A 229 7.17 2.74 19.06
C MET A 229 8.48 2.55 18.32
N LEU A 230 9.47 1.95 18.97
CA LEU A 230 10.71 1.51 18.37
C LEU A 230 10.63 0.01 18.12
N ILE A 231 10.71 -0.40 16.87
CA ILE A 231 10.64 -1.81 16.45
C ILE A 231 12.05 -2.24 16.06
N LEU A 232 12.52 -3.32 16.67
CA LEU A 232 13.84 -3.92 16.43
C LEU A 232 13.65 -5.38 16.06
N THR A 233 13.98 -5.74 14.82
CA THR A 233 13.82 -7.11 14.32
C THR A 233 15.14 -7.63 13.75
N GLY A 234 15.49 -8.87 14.06
CA GLY A 234 16.72 -9.50 13.59
C GLY A 234 17.55 -10.13 14.70
N ASP A 235 18.88 -10.14 14.54
CA ASP A 235 19.79 -10.74 15.52
C ASP A 235 20.04 -9.79 16.71
N ILE A 236 19.00 -9.62 17.50
CA ILE A 236 18.99 -8.81 18.73
C ILE A 236 18.07 -9.47 19.76
N THR A 237 18.52 -9.53 21.01
CA THR A 237 17.70 -10.04 22.10
C THR A 237 16.79 -8.94 22.66
N PRO A 238 15.65 -9.29 23.32
CA PRO A 238 14.79 -8.30 23.96
C PRO A 238 15.49 -7.42 25.00
N ALA A 239 16.43 -7.97 25.77
CA ALA A 239 17.22 -7.21 26.73
C ALA A 239 18.14 -6.19 26.05
N GLN A 240 18.84 -6.59 24.97
CA GLN A 240 19.65 -5.67 24.17
C GLN A 240 18.82 -4.57 23.53
N ALA A 241 17.65 -4.93 22.97
CA ALA A 241 16.71 -3.98 22.37
C ALA A 241 16.29 -2.92 23.39
N GLN A 242 15.91 -3.32 24.60
CA GLN A 242 15.52 -2.43 25.68
C GLN A 242 16.70 -1.52 26.10
N GLN A 243 17.88 -2.09 26.33
CA GLN A 243 19.07 -1.33 26.72
C GLN A 243 19.42 -0.25 25.69
N LEU A 244 19.43 -0.61 24.42
CA LEU A 244 19.75 0.30 23.31
C LEU A 244 18.68 1.38 23.12
N ALA A 245 17.39 0.99 23.25
CA ALA A 245 16.28 1.94 23.22
C ALA A 245 16.39 2.96 24.37
N GLN A 246 16.70 2.49 25.58
CA GLN A 246 16.90 3.35 26.75
C GLN A 246 18.08 4.31 26.54
N ALA A 247 19.19 3.86 25.95
CA ALA A 247 20.36 4.68 25.69
C ALA A 247 20.12 5.77 24.63
N SER A 248 19.30 5.46 23.59
CA SER A 248 19.11 6.37 22.45
C SER A 248 17.87 7.26 22.57
N PHE A 249 16.86 6.84 23.32
CA PHE A 249 15.55 7.51 23.41
C PHE A 249 15.05 7.70 24.85
N GLY A 250 15.72 7.21 25.86
CA GLY A 250 15.25 7.28 27.26
C GLY A 250 15.12 8.70 27.80
N ASP A 251 15.92 9.63 27.28
CA ASP A 251 15.89 11.07 27.57
C ASP A 251 14.92 11.88 26.68
N TRP A 252 14.23 11.20 25.75
CA TRP A 252 13.22 11.86 24.93
C TRP A 252 12.05 12.30 25.77
N ALA A 253 11.94 13.59 26.02
CA ALA A 253 10.97 14.15 26.95
C ALA A 253 9.52 13.95 26.43
N ARG A 254 8.66 13.42 27.29
CA ARG A 254 7.23 13.38 27.03
C ARG A 254 6.62 14.76 27.27
N PRO A 255 5.95 15.39 26.28
CA PRO A 255 5.25 16.65 26.49
C PRO A 255 4.13 16.53 27.54
N ALA A 256 3.93 17.58 28.33
CA ALA A 256 2.82 17.63 29.30
C ALA A 256 1.44 17.78 28.65
N THR A 257 1.40 18.33 27.43
CA THR A 257 0.15 18.45 26.65
C THR A 257 -0.37 17.09 26.24
N PRO A 258 -1.70 16.84 26.29
CA PRO A 258 -2.27 15.59 25.79
C PRO A 258 -2.03 15.43 24.29
N LEU A 259 -2.03 14.19 23.82
CA LEU A 259 -2.06 13.90 22.39
C LEU A 259 -3.32 14.52 21.77
N PRO A 260 -3.22 15.08 20.56
CA PRO A 260 -4.40 15.48 19.79
C PRO A 260 -5.34 14.29 19.59
N ALA A 261 -6.65 14.54 19.68
CA ALA A 261 -7.62 13.52 19.35
C ALA A 261 -7.53 13.16 17.87
N ARG A 262 -7.62 11.87 17.58
CA ARG A 262 -7.66 11.39 16.19
C ARG A 262 -9.00 11.79 15.58
N PRO A 263 -9.04 12.41 14.39
CA PRO A 263 -10.30 12.75 13.74
C PRO A 263 -11.00 11.47 13.24
N THR A 264 -12.31 11.59 12.97
CA THR A 264 -13.09 10.50 12.35
C THR A 264 -12.59 10.26 10.94
N GLY A 265 -12.23 9.02 10.61
CA GLY A 265 -11.60 8.66 9.33
C GLY A 265 -12.54 8.76 8.13
N SER A 266 -13.85 8.48 8.33
CA SER A 266 -14.84 8.47 7.25
C SER A 266 -16.13 9.15 7.68
N HIS A 267 -16.67 9.96 6.78
CA HIS A 267 -18.05 10.46 6.82
C HIS A 267 -18.79 10.00 5.55
N ALA A 268 -20.10 10.13 5.54
CA ALA A 268 -20.89 9.79 4.36
C ALA A 268 -20.41 10.56 3.12
N GLY A 269 -20.05 9.83 2.08
CA GLY A 269 -19.61 10.43 0.81
C GLY A 269 -20.73 11.24 0.16
N ARG A 270 -20.36 12.32 -0.52
CA ARG A 270 -21.29 13.23 -1.25
C ARG A 270 -21.17 13.11 -2.76
N LEU A 271 -20.37 12.18 -3.24
CA LEU A 271 -20.22 11.94 -4.67
C LEU A 271 -21.36 11.04 -5.20
N PRO A 272 -21.73 11.21 -6.48
CA PRO A 272 -22.73 10.34 -7.12
C PRO A 272 -22.21 8.88 -7.19
N ALA A 273 -23.15 7.93 -7.27
CA ALA A 273 -22.83 6.52 -7.41
C ALA A 273 -21.97 6.23 -8.66
N VAL A 274 -22.17 7.01 -9.75
CA VAL A 274 -21.33 6.97 -10.95
C VAL A 274 -20.88 8.38 -11.30
N LEU A 275 -19.56 8.60 -11.26
CA LEU A 275 -18.91 9.85 -11.60
C LEU A 275 -18.05 9.65 -12.85
N LEU A 276 -18.26 10.49 -13.85
CA LEU A 276 -17.44 10.58 -15.05
C LEU A 276 -16.61 11.85 -14.96
N ILE A 277 -15.32 11.75 -15.28
CA ILE A 277 -14.43 12.92 -15.32
C ILE A 277 -13.82 12.97 -16.70
N ASP A 278 -14.15 14.05 -17.44
CA ASP A 278 -13.55 14.29 -18.75
C ASP A 278 -12.12 14.80 -18.61
N GLN A 279 -11.21 13.99 -19.05
CA GLN A 279 -9.81 14.35 -19.28
C GLN A 279 -9.59 14.36 -20.79
N HIS A 280 -9.94 15.47 -21.40
CA HIS A 280 -9.95 15.64 -22.85
C HIS A 280 -8.65 15.17 -23.51
N GLY A 281 -8.73 14.35 -24.56
CA GLY A 281 -7.58 13.83 -25.28
C GLY A 281 -6.77 12.74 -24.54
N ALA A 282 -7.22 12.29 -23.36
CA ALA A 282 -6.57 11.16 -22.69
C ALA A 282 -6.59 9.91 -23.58
N GLY A 283 -5.43 9.30 -23.79
CA GLY A 283 -5.29 8.12 -24.66
C GLY A 283 -6.02 6.87 -24.15
N GLN A 284 -6.24 6.77 -22.83
CA GLN A 284 -6.89 5.65 -22.15
C GLN A 284 -7.84 6.16 -21.05
N ALA A 285 -8.78 5.31 -20.65
CA ALA A 285 -9.63 5.54 -19.50
C ALA A 285 -9.15 4.75 -18.29
N GLY A 286 -9.24 5.38 -17.10
CA GLY A 286 -9.17 4.73 -15.80
C GLY A 286 -10.57 4.44 -15.28
N VAL A 287 -10.85 3.19 -14.95
CA VAL A 287 -12.11 2.74 -14.34
C VAL A 287 -11.80 2.29 -12.93
N VAL A 288 -12.43 2.90 -11.94
CA VAL A 288 -12.28 2.57 -10.52
C VAL A 288 -13.66 2.39 -9.89
N ALA A 289 -13.83 1.30 -9.16
CA ALA A 289 -14.99 1.10 -8.29
C ALA A 289 -14.50 0.97 -6.85
N ALA A 290 -15.10 1.70 -5.93
CA ALA A 290 -14.73 1.71 -4.53
C ALA A 290 -15.95 1.51 -3.63
N HIS A 291 -15.77 0.77 -2.54
CA HIS A 291 -16.80 0.50 -1.53
C HIS A 291 -16.22 0.69 -0.13
N PRO A 292 -17.02 1.11 0.84
CA PRO A 292 -16.62 1.08 2.24
C PRO A 292 -16.26 -0.35 2.67
N ALA A 293 -15.27 -0.45 3.52
CA ALA A 293 -14.84 -1.72 4.11
C ALA A 293 -14.60 -1.54 5.62
N PRO A 294 -14.57 -2.64 6.40
CA PRO A 294 -14.27 -2.57 7.81
C PRO A 294 -12.83 -2.15 8.09
N SER A 295 -12.61 -1.67 9.32
CA SER A 295 -11.30 -1.30 9.84
C SER A 295 -10.35 -2.50 9.97
N ARG A 296 -9.07 -2.22 10.23
CA ARG A 296 -8.04 -3.26 10.39
C ARG A 296 -8.28 -4.18 11.59
N ALA A 297 -8.84 -3.65 12.68
CA ALA A 297 -9.13 -4.40 13.89
C ALA A 297 -10.44 -5.19 13.83
N ASP A 298 -11.23 -5.07 12.74
CA ASP A 298 -12.49 -5.80 12.59
C ASP A 298 -12.27 -7.31 12.47
N ARG A 299 -13.19 -8.07 13.06
CA ARG A 299 -13.17 -9.55 13.01
C ARG A 299 -13.31 -10.12 11.60
N GLY A 300 -13.85 -9.35 10.67
CA GLY A 300 -13.98 -9.70 9.25
C GLY A 300 -12.71 -9.50 8.44
N TYR A 301 -11.63 -9.00 9.01
CA TYR A 301 -10.38 -8.69 8.29
C TYR A 301 -9.87 -9.85 7.44
N TYR A 302 -9.75 -11.05 8.00
CA TYR A 302 -9.26 -12.23 7.25
C TYR A 302 -10.24 -12.69 6.18
N VAL A 303 -11.54 -12.57 6.43
CA VAL A 303 -12.57 -12.88 5.42
C VAL A 303 -12.45 -11.90 4.26
N GLY A 304 -12.32 -10.60 4.55
CA GLY A 304 -12.11 -9.55 3.55
C GLY A 304 -10.82 -9.76 2.75
N THR A 305 -9.72 -10.11 3.42
CA THR A 305 -8.43 -10.39 2.78
C THR A 305 -8.54 -11.55 1.78
N VAL A 306 -9.19 -12.66 2.17
CA VAL A 306 -9.39 -13.82 1.28
C VAL A 306 -10.37 -13.49 0.16
N ALA A 307 -11.45 -12.76 0.46
CA ALA A 307 -12.41 -12.31 -0.54
C ALA A 307 -11.74 -11.39 -1.59
N ASN A 308 -10.84 -10.49 -1.16
CA ASN A 308 -10.06 -9.66 -2.06
C ASN A 308 -9.12 -10.50 -2.94
N ALA A 309 -8.49 -11.53 -2.40
CA ALA A 309 -7.65 -12.42 -3.18
C ALA A 309 -8.42 -13.17 -4.28
N VAL A 310 -9.70 -13.49 -4.03
CA VAL A 310 -10.61 -14.05 -5.04
C VAL A 310 -10.97 -13.01 -6.09
N LEU A 311 -11.34 -11.80 -5.67
CA LEU A 311 -11.84 -10.76 -6.56
C LEU A 311 -10.77 -10.21 -7.50
N GLY A 312 -9.64 -9.72 -6.96
CA GLY A 312 -8.64 -9.03 -7.78
C GLY A 312 -7.24 -8.99 -7.17
N GLY A 313 -6.98 -9.71 -6.07
CA GLY A 313 -5.71 -9.66 -5.34
C GLY A 313 -4.56 -10.47 -5.97
N SER A 314 -4.73 -11.04 -7.16
CA SER A 314 -3.70 -11.81 -7.85
C SER A 314 -3.91 -11.81 -9.36
N TYR A 315 -2.87 -12.23 -10.12
CA TYR A 315 -2.91 -12.27 -11.58
C TYR A 315 -4.08 -13.11 -12.13
N SER A 316 -4.37 -14.25 -11.55
CA SER A 316 -5.45 -15.15 -11.95
C SER A 316 -6.76 -14.91 -11.20
N ALA A 317 -6.90 -13.77 -10.49
CA ALA A 317 -8.14 -13.41 -9.81
C ALA A 317 -9.24 -13.00 -10.80
N ARG A 318 -10.51 -13.04 -10.36
CA ARG A 318 -11.70 -12.89 -11.21
C ARG A 318 -11.70 -11.65 -12.09
N LEU A 319 -11.35 -10.47 -11.54
CA LEU A 319 -11.29 -9.23 -12.31
C LEU A 319 -10.29 -9.31 -13.46
N ASN A 320 -9.09 -9.81 -13.20
CA ASN A 320 -8.07 -9.93 -14.22
C ASN A 320 -8.41 -11.03 -15.24
N GLU A 321 -9.00 -12.14 -14.78
CA GLU A 321 -9.51 -13.22 -15.64
C GLU A 321 -10.55 -12.69 -16.63
N GLU A 322 -11.56 -11.95 -16.14
CA GLU A 322 -12.67 -11.49 -16.97
C GLU A 322 -12.27 -10.32 -17.89
N ILE A 323 -11.49 -9.35 -17.38
CA ILE A 323 -11.19 -8.11 -18.11
C ILE A 323 -9.97 -8.27 -19.02
N ARG A 324 -8.90 -8.90 -18.50
CA ARG A 324 -7.64 -9.06 -19.23
C ARG A 324 -7.58 -10.37 -20.01
N ILE A 325 -7.69 -11.51 -19.32
CA ILE A 325 -7.37 -12.81 -19.91
C ILE A 325 -8.39 -13.20 -20.96
N LYS A 326 -9.68 -13.12 -20.65
CA LYS A 326 -10.76 -13.54 -21.57
C LYS A 326 -11.05 -12.51 -22.66
N ARG A 327 -10.92 -11.21 -22.37
CA ARG A 327 -11.39 -10.13 -23.29
C ARG A 327 -10.32 -9.20 -23.79
N GLY A 328 -9.12 -9.21 -23.21
CA GLY A 328 -8.02 -8.34 -23.65
C GLY A 328 -8.30 -6.84 -23.51
N LEU A 329 -9.20 -6.44 -22.59
CA LEU A 329 -9.64 -5.05 -22.45
C LEU A 329 -8.65 -4.17 -21.69
N SER A 330 -7.75 -4.78 -20.90
CA SER A 330 -6.78 -4.09 -20.05
C SER A 330 -5.48 -4.89 -19.96
N TYR A 331 -4.37 -4.21 -19.64
CA TYR A 331 -3.13 -4.89 -19.25
C TYR A 331 -3.19 -5.48 -17.84
N GLY A 332 -4.17 -5.08 -17.03
CA GLY A 332 -4.42 -5.61 -15.71
C GLY A 332 -5.65 -5.00 -15.08
N ALA A 333 -6.38 -5.84 -14.34
CA ALA A 333 -7.45 -5.42 -13.46
C ALA A 333 -7.19 -6.03 -12.09
N ASN A 334 -7.28 -5.23 -11.04
CA ASN A 334 -6.97 -5.67 -9.68
C ASN A 334 -7.95 -5.08 -8.67
N SER A 335 -7.97 -5.66 -7.49
CA SER A 335 -8.62 -5.05 -6.32
C SER A 335 -7.70 -5.04 -5.11
N ARG A 336 -7.95 -4.12 -4.20
CA ARG A 336 -7.26 -3.96 -2.93
C ARG A 336 -8.28 -3.76 -1.82
N LEU A 337 -8.05 -4.40 -0.70
CA LEU A 337 -8.69 -4.06 0.56
C LEU A 337 -7.70 -3.18 1.33
N MET A 338 -8.15 -2.00 1.72
CA MET A 338 -7.37 -1.00 2.45
C MET A 338 -8.02 -0.76 3.81
N PRO A 339 -7.77 -1.62 4.80
CA PRO A 339 -8.30 -1.45 6.14
C PRO A 339 -7.43 -0.42 6.88
N LEU A 340 -8.05 0.57 7.51
CA LEU A 340 -7.44 1.63 8.28
C LEU A 340 -7.88 1.56 9.74
N HIS A 341 -7.57 2.56 10.56
CA HIS A 341 -7.81 2.50 12.01
C HIS A 341 -9.30 2.36 12.38
N ASP A 342 -10.17 3.18 11.82
CA ASP A 342 -11.61 3.20 12.14
C ASP A 342 -12.51 3.04 10.90
N ALA A 343 -11.94 2.93 9.71
CA ALA A 343 -12.63 2.73 8.45
C ALA A 343 -11.80 1.86 7.51
N GLY A 344 -12.32 1.52 6.36
CA GLY A 344 -11.60 0.84 5.29
C GLY A 344 -12.25 1.08 3.94
N MET A 345 -11.56 0.68 2.89
CA MET A 345 -12.03 0.78 1.52
C MET A 345 -11.65 -0.46 0.71
N TRP A 346 -12.61 -0.95 -0.07
CA TRP A 346 -12.34 -1.79 -1.22
C TRP A 346 -12.17 -0.90 -2.44
N LEU A 347 -11.12 -1.13 -3.19
CA LEU A 347 -10.88 -0.41 -4.43
C LEU A 347 -10.53 -1.42 -5.51
N ALA A 348 -11.33 -1.45 -6.60
CA ALA A 348 -11.00 -2.17 -7.83
C ALA A 348 -10.64 -1.17 -8.92
N ALA A 349 -9.62 -1.48 -9.71
CA ALA A 349 -9.11 -0.58 -10.74
C ALA A 349 -8.70 -1.33 -12.01
N ALA A 350 -8.95 -0.70 -13.14
CA ALA A 350 -8.47 -1.11 -14.45
C ALA A 350 -8.19 0.10 -15.33
N GLN A 351 -7.18 0.01 -16.19
CA GLN A 351 -6.91 0.98 -17.24
C GLN A 351 -7.24 0.35 -18.59
N THR A 352 -8.01 1.03 -19.44
CA THR A 352 -8.53 0.48 -20.68
C THR A 352 -8.58 1.53 -21.80
N LYS A 353 -8.88 1.12 -23.03
CA LYS A 353 -9.20 2.06 -24.10
C LYS A 353 -10.50 2.80 -23.77
N ASN A 354 -10.58 4.11 -24.08
CA ASN A 354 -11.78 4.91 -23.79
C ASN A 354 -13.10 4.24 -24.24
N PRO A 355 -13.25 3.74 -25.50
CA PRO A 355 -14.49 3.09 -25.91
C PRO A 355 -14.83 1.78 -25.18
N SER A 356 -13.85 1.17 -24.51
CA SER A 356 -14.04 -0.07 -23.74
C SER A 356 -14.42 0.18 -22.28
N ALA A 357 -14.35 1.42 -21.80
CA ALA A 357 -14.62 1.76 -20.41
C ALA A 357 -16.03 1.34 -19.95
N PRO A 358 -17.12 1.51 -20.73
CA PRO A 358 -18.45 1.04 -20.35
C PRO A 358 -18.47 -0.47 -20.06
N GLN A 359 -17.87 -1.27 -20.93
CA GLN A 359 -17.81 -2.71 -20.75
C GLN A 359 -17.00 -3.09 -19.49
N VAL A 360 -15.89 -2.39 -19.21
CA VAL A 360 -15.08 -2.65 -18.02
C VAL A 360 -15.85 -2.30 -16.75
N VAL A 361 -16.66 -1.23 -16.74
CA VAL A 361 -17.55 -0.89 -15.62
C VAL A 361 -18.50 -2.04 -15.32
N GLU A 362 -19.23 -2.52 -16.34
CA GLU A 362 -20.22 -3.60 -16.17
C GLU A 362 -19.57 -4.93 -15.71
N LEU A 363 -18.40 -5.26 -16.25
CA LEU A 363 -17.65 -6.44 -15.82
C LEU A 363 -17.19 -6.35 -14.36
N MET A 364 -16.71 -5.17 -13.96
CA MET A 364 -16.25 -4.94 -12.58
C MET A 364 -17.41 -5.04 -11.58
N LEU A 365 -18.53 -4.38 -11.85
CA LEU A 365 -19.74 -4.47 -11.05
C LEU A 365 -20.34 -5.88 -11.06
N GLY A 366 -20.28 -6.57 -12.20
CA GLY A 366 -20.69 -7.96 -12.34
C GLY A 366 -19.91 -8.90 -11.43
N GLU A 367 -18.58 -8.72 -11.32
CA GLU A 367 -17.76 -9.55 -10.43
C GLU A 367 -17.98 -9.25 -8.94
N PHE A 368 -18.28 -8.01 -8.56
CA PHE A 368 -18.72 -7.69 -7.20
C PHE A 368 -20.01 -8.41 -6.85
N LYS A 369 -21.03 -8.30 -7.70
CA LYS A 369 -22.31 -8.99 -7.53
C LYS A 369 -22.13 -10.52 -7.49
N ARG A 370 -21.27 -11.07 -8.36
CA ARG A 370 -20.98 -12.51 -8.41
C ARG A 370 -20.30 -13.00 -7.12
N LEU A 371 -19.45 -12.19 -6.50
CA LEU A 371 -18.78 -12.57 -5.25
C LEU A 371 -19.78 -12.75 -4.09
N GLY A 372 -20.85 -11.94 -4.03
CA GLY A 372 -21.94 -12.09 -3.07
C GLY A 372 -22.99 -13.14 -3.48
N GLY A 373 -23.28 -13.26 -4.79
CA GLY A 373 -24.36 -14.11 -5.29
C GLY A 373 -23.96 -15.54 -5.69
N THR A 374 -22.65 -15.84 -5.78
CA THR A 374 -22.18 -17.16 -6.22
C THR A 374 -21.04 -17.65 -5.35
N ARG A 375 -21.25 -18.77 -4.72
CA ARG A 375 -20.27 -19.39 -3.82
C ARG A 375 -18.96 -19.69 -4.53
N VAL A 376 -17.83 -19.27 -3.92
CA VAL A 376 -16.49 -19.59 -4.42
C VAL A 376 -16.27 -21.09 -4.40
N SER A 377 -15.72 -21.67 -5.47
CA SER A 377 -15.41 -23.10 -5.53
C SER A 377 -14.27 -23.47 -4.56
N ALA A 378 -14.21 -24.74 -4.17
CA ALA A 378 -13.17 -25.23 -3.26
C ALA A 378 -11.77 -25.02 -3.86
N ASP A 379 -11.59 -25.31 -5.14
CA ASP A 379 -10.30 -25.19 -5.83
C ASP A 379 -9.85 -23.74 -5.96
N GLU A 380 -10.77 -22.84 -6.37
CA GLU A 380 -10.47 -21.39 -6.42
C GLU A 380 -10.07 -20.87 -5.05
N LEU A 381 -10.82 -21.22 -4.00
CA LEU A 381 -10.52 -20.78 -2.65
C LEU A 381 -9.17 -21.32 -2.15
N ALA A 382 -8.88 -22.60 -2.40
CA ALA A 382 -7.60 -23.21 -2.03
C ALA A 382 -6.41 -22.49 -2.70
N ALA A 383 -6.52 -22.21 -4.00
CA ALA A 383 -5.48 -21.48 -4.75
C ALA A 383 -5.25 -20.06 -4.20
N ARG A 384 -6.34 -19.33 -3.85
CA ARG A 384 -6.21 -17.97 -3.28
C ARG A 384 -5.60 -17.97 -1.89
N LYS A 385 -5.99 -18.91 -1.04
CA LYS A 385 -5.37 -19.10 0.29
C LYS A 385 -3.88 -19.43 0.17
N ALA A 386 -3.50 -20.35 -0.73
CA ALA A 386 -2.11 -20.69 -0.97
C ALA A 386 -1.28 -19.46 -1.41
N THR A 387 -1.83 -18.61 -2.28
CA THR A 387 -1.18 -17.35 -2.71
C THR A 387 -0.97 -16.40 -1.52
N LEU A 388 -1.96 -16.20 -0.66
CA LEU A 388 -1.87 -15.35 0.52
C LEU A 388 -0.85 -15.89 1.52
N ILE A 389 -0.90 -17.18 1.83
CA ILE A 389 0.01 -17.84 2.77
C ILE A 389 1.46 -17.76 2.26
N GLY A 390 1.68 -18.06 0.97
CA GLY A 390 3.00 -17.94 0.36
C GLY A 390 3.51 -16.51 0.32
N GLY A 391 2.63 -15.53 0.07
CA GLY A 391 2.95 -14.09 0.14
C GLY A 391 3.37 -13.68 1.54
N TYR A 392 2.59 -14.06 2.54
CA TYR A 392 2.89 -13.79 3.94
C TYR A 392 4.20 -14.43 4.40
N GLY A 393 4.45 -15.69 4.02
CA GLY A 393 5.73 -16.33 4.31
C GLY A 393 6.92 -15.53 3.77
N ARG A 394 6.83 -15.07 2.53
CA ARG A 394 7.89 -14.23 1.92
C ARG A 394 8.03 -12.86 2.58
N SER A 395 6.94 -12.21 3.02
CA SER A 395 7.06 -10.91 3.73
C SER A 395 7.86 -11.06 5.02
N LEU A 396 7.77 -12.19 5.69
CA LEU A 396 8.50 -12.47 6.92
C LEU A 396 9.95 -12.97 6.71
N GLU A 397 10.42 -13.15 5.47
CA GLU A 397 11.79 -13.64 5.21
C GLU A 397 12.87 -12.59 5.55
N THR A 398 12.55 -11.33 5.48
CA THR A 398 13.48 -10.24 5.78
C THR A 398 13.22 -9.63 7.16
N THR A 399 14.25 -9.05 7.77
CA THR A 399 14.09 -8.29 9.02
C THR A 399 13.18 -7.09 8.83
N ALA A 400 13.27 -6.38 7.71
CA ALA A 400 12.39 -5.25 7.38
C ALA A 400 10.93 -5.68 7.21
N GLY A 401 10.68 -6.78 6.50
CA GLY A 401 9.32 -7.32 6.34
C GLY A 401 8.70 -7.72 7.68
N LEU A 402 9.49 -8.34 8.54
CA LEU A 402 9.07 -8.69 9.90
C LEU A 402 8.77 -7.43 10.75
N ALA A 403 9.57 -6.36 10.61
CA ALA A 403 9.32 -5.07 11.28
C ALA A 403 8.01 -4.44 10.81
N ASN A 404 7.74 -4.48 9.49
CA ASN A 404 6.51 -3.93 8.91
C ASN A 404 5.26 -4.68 9.40
N GLU A 405 5.28 -6.02 9.41
CA GLU A 405 4.14 -6.82 9.89
C GLU A 405 3.84 -6.58 11.37
N VAL A 406 4.88 -6.50 12.22
CA VAL A 406 4.73 -6.18 13.64
C VAL A 406 4.28 -4.74 13.83
N GLY A 407 4.80 -3.82 13.02
CA GLY A 407 4.40 -2.42 13.02
C GLY A 407 2.92 -2.25 12.68
N ASP A 408 2.44 -2.92 11.63
CA ASP A 408 1.02 -2.92 11.25
C ASP A 408 0.12 -3.38 12.42
N LEU A 409 0.45 -4.51 13.02
CA LEU A 409 -0.31 -4.98 14.19
C LEU A 409 -0.34 -3.96 15.32
N ALA A 410 0.79 -3.35 15.64
CA ALA A 410 0.93 -2.40 16.74
C ALA A 410 0.25 -1.06 16.47
N VAL A 411 0.28 -0.55 15.24
CA VAL A 411 -0.39 0.69 14.82
C VAL A 411 -1.90 0.56 14.99
N TYR A 412 -2.46 -0.57 14.59
CA TYR A 412 -3.91 -0.82 14.66
C TYR A 412 -4.38 -1.45 15.99
N GLY A 413 -3.51 -1.58 16.98
CA GLY A 413 -3.86 -2.15 18.29
C GLY A 413 -4.24 -3.64 18.21
N VAL A 414 -3.81 -4.34 17.17
CA VAL A 414 -4.01 -5.79 17.04
C VAL A 414 -2.97 -6.51 17.90
N PRO A 415 -3.33 -7.57 18.63
CA PRO A 415 -2.36 -8.34 19.42
C PRO A 415 -1.17 -8.80 18.59
N LEU A 416 0.05 -8.63 19.11
CA LEU A 416 1.28 -8.94 18.37
C LEU A 416 1.43 -10.44 18.07
N ASP A 417 0.79 -11.30 18.84
CA ASP A 417 0.79 -12.75 18.62
C ASP A 417 -0.05 -13.17 17.39
N GLU A 418 -0.87 -12.28 16.82
CA GLU A 418 -1.58 -12.50 15.57
C GLU A 418 -0.62 -12.75 14.40
N ILE A 419 0.63 -12.29 14.49
CA ILE A 419 1.66 -12.59 13.48
C ILE A 419 1.85 -14.09 13.28
N GLY A 420 1.73 -14.90 14.34
CA GLY A 420 1.80 -16.36 14.27
C GLY A 420 0.49 -17.03 13.87
N LYS A 421 -0.63 -16.33 13.89
CA LYS A 421 -1.97 -16.87 13.65
C LYS A 421 -2.47 -16.66 12.23
N TYR A 422 -1.83 -15.78 11.45
CA TYR A 422 -2.27 -15.38 10.11
C TYR A 422 -2.63 -16.58 9.21
N ILE A 423 -1.75 -17.57 9.13
CA ILE A 423 -1.95 -18.75 8.26
C ILE A 423 -3.21 -19.51 8.68
N ALA A 424 -3.37 -19.77 9.97
CA ALA A 424 -4.54 -20.48 10.50
C ALA A 424 -5.84 -19.70 10.25
N GLN A 425 -5.81 -18.38 10.44
CA GLN A 425 -6.96 -17.51 10.19
C GLN A 425 -7.36 -17.50 8.71
N VAL A 426 -6.39 -17.38 7.79
CA VAL A 426 -6.64 -17.47 6.35
C VAL A 426 -7.18 -18.85 5.97
N GLN A 427 -6.62 -19.93 6.52
CA GLN A 427 -7.10 -21.29 6.27
C GLN A 427 -8.53 -21.53 6.76
N ALA A 428 -8.92 -20.93 7.85
CA ALA A 428 -10.25 -21.07 8.46
C ALA A 428 -11.38 -20.39 7.65
N VAL A 429 -11.07 -19.46 6.75
CA VAL A 429 -12.09 -18.75 5.95
C VAL A 429 -12.86 -19.72 5.06
N THR A 430 -14.18 -19.65 5.09
CA THR A 430 -15.08 -20.50 4.30
C THR A 430 -15.75 -19.76 3.14
N PRO A 431 -16.20 -20.44 2.07
CA PRO A 431 -16.94 -19.83 0.97
C PRO A 431 -18.19 -19.07 1.44
N LYS A 432 -18.90 -19.59 2.45
CA LYS A 432 -20.11 -18.95 3.02
C LYS A 432 -19.80 -17.63 3.72
N GLN A 433 -18.61 -17.52 4.36
CA GLN A 433 -18.20 -16.27 4.99
C GLN A 433 -17.87 -15.20 3.95
N ILE A 434 -17.20 -15.59 2.83
CA ILE A 434 -16.92 -14.68 1.71
C ILE A 434 -18.22 -14.16 1.10
N GLU A 435 -19.17 -15.03 0.79
CA GLU A 435 -20.50 -14.69 0.27
C GLU A 435 -21.17 -13.63 1.15
N LYS A 436 -21.30 -13.91 2.46
CA LYS A 436 -21.91 -12.98 3.41
C LYS A 436 -21.16 -11.65 3.56
N TYR A 437 -19.84 -11.70 3.47
CA TYR A 437 -19.00 -10.49 3.52
C TYR A 437 -19.26 -9.62 2.28
N ALA A 438 -19.28 -10.22 1.10
CA ALA A 438 -19.53 -9.52 -0.14
C ALA A 438 -20.96 -8.93 -0.18
N ASP A 439 -21.97 -9.68 0.25
CA ASP A 439 -23.36 -9.21 0.39
C ASP A 439 -23.47 -7.97 1.31
N LYS A 440 -22.64 -7.91 2.33
CA LYS A 440 -22.66 -6.79 3.27
C LYS A 440 -21.95 -5.53 2.76
N TYR A 441 -20.80 -5.70 2.10
CA TYR A 441 -19.90 -4.59 1.81
C TYR A 441 -19.79 -4.21 0.33
N LEU A 442 -20.20 -5.09 -0.59
CA LEU A 442 -20.07 -4.87 -2.04
C LEU A 442 -21.44 -4.70 -2.73
N THR A 443 -22.39 -4.05 -2.05
CA THR A 443 -23.70 -3.75 -2.61
C THR A 443 -23.62 -2.54 -3.55
N ALA A 444 -24.47 -2.52 -4.57
CA ALA A 444 -24.50 -1.44 -5.56
C ALA A 444 -24.71 -0.04 -4.95
N ASP A 445 -25.47 0.04 -3.84
CA ASP A 445 -25.84 1.31 -3.20
C ASP A 445 -24.78 1.85 -2.25
N ALA A 446 -23.78 1.03 -1.87
CA ALA A 446 -22.76 1.41 -0.92
C ALA A 446 -21.48 1.94 -1.56
N GLY A 447 -21.33 1.83 -2.88
CA GLY A 447 -20.10 2.14 -3.60
C GLY A 447 -20.21 3.34 -4.53
N THR A 448 -19.07 3.74 -5.04
CA THR A 448 -18.94 4.71 -6.12
C THR A 448 -18.10 4.15 -7.25
N VAL A 449 -18.51 4.44 -8.49
CA VAL A 449 -17.73 4.14 -9.70
C VAL A 449 -17.26 5.44 -10.29
N VAL A 450 -15.96 5.54 -10.55
CA VAL A 450 -15.36 6.70 -11.19
C VAL A 450 -14.68 6.28 -12.48
N VAL A 451 -15.01 6.97 -13.57
CA VAL A 451 -14.39 6.77 -14.89
C VAL A 451 -13.75 8.08 -15.32
N VAL A 452 -12.44 8.06 -15.52
CA VAL A 452 -11.66 9.23 -15.99
C VAL A 452 -11.07 8.91 -17.36
N GLY A 453 -11.20 9.83 -18.31
CA GLY A 453 -10.65 9.67 -19.66
C GLY A 453 -11.31 10.63 -20.64
N ASP A 454 -11.15 10.38 -21.94
CA ASP A 454 -11.84 11.16 -22.98
C ASP A 454 -13.34 10.79 -23.00
N ALA A 455 -14.14 11.55 -22.24
CA ALA A 455 -15.54 11.26 -21.99
C ALA A 455 -16.39 11.26 -23.26
N SER A 456 -15.97 11.95 -24.33
CA SER A 456 -16.66 11.96 -25.62
C SER A 456 -16.80 10.54 -26.21
N LYS A 457 -15.95 9.60 -25.79
CA LYS A 457 -15.86 8.22 -26.29
C LYS A 457 -16.60 7.18 -25.45
N PHE A 458 -17.09 7.54 -24.23
CA PHE A 458 -17.73 6.56 -23.34
C PHE A 458 -18.95 7.10 -22.55
N ALA A 459 -19.05 8.43 -22.35
CA ALA A 459 -20.07 8.95 -21.45
C ALA A 459 -21.50 8.63 -21.89
N ALA A 460 -21.79 8.72 -23.18
CA ALA A 460 -23.12 8.40 -23.72
C ALA A 460 -23.50 6.95 -23.51
N GLU A 461 -22.54 6.00 -23.65
CA GLU A 461 -22.78 4.58 -23.47
C GLU A 461 -22.98 4.22 -21.99
N ILE A 462 -22.16 4.78 -21.08
CA ILE A 462 -22.33 4.57 -19.63
C ILE A 462 -23.70 5.08 -19.16
N ARG A 463 -24.18 6.21 -19.68
CA ARG A 463 -25.51 6.77 -19.31
C ARG A 463 -26.69 5.92 -19.75
N LYS A 464 -26.53 4.97 -20.67
CA LYS A 464 -27.61 4.03 -21.01
C LYS A 464 -27.89 3.07 -19.85
N THR A 465 -26.89 2.61 -19.14
CA THR A 465 -27.01 1.70 -17.98
C THR A 465 -27.04 2.47 -16.65
N HIS A 466 -26.43 3.65 -16.61
CA HIS A 466 -26.34 4.51 -15.44
C HIS A 466 -26.82 5.95 -15.76
N PRO A 467 -28.14 6.17 -15.96
CA PRO A 467 -28.68 7.46 -16.43
C PRO A 467 -28.41 8.63 -15.48
N GLN A 468 -28.17 8.36 -14.20
CA GLN A 468 -27.81 9.36 -13.18
C GLN A 468 -26.30 9.69 -13.12
N ALA A 469 -25.49 9.15 -14.04
CA ALA A 469 -24.05 9.45 -14.06
C ALA A 469 -23.79 10.96 -14.27
N VAL A 470 -23.02 11.53 -13.36
CA VAL A 470 -22.61 12.94 -13.40
C VAL A 470 -21.28 13.05 -14.14
N LEU A 471 -21.16 14.07 -15.00
CA LEU A 471 -19.94 14.39 -15.73
C LEU A 471 -19.33 15.67 -15.17
N LEU A 472 -18.05 15.63 -14.85
CA LEU A 472 -17.23 16.79 -14.46
C LEU A 472 -16.05 16.93 -15.42
N GLU A 473 -15.57 18.14 -15.60
CA GLU A 473 -14.33 18.44 -16.34
C GLU A 473 -13.13 18.32 -15.40
N SER A 474 -12.07 17.62 -15.81
CA SER A 474 -10.87 17.44 -14.98
C SER A 474 -10.18 18.75 -14.60
N THR A 475 -10.26 19.76 -15.48
CA THR A 475 -9.71 21.12 -15.27
C THR A 475 -10.51 21.95 -14.29
N ALA A 476 -11.78 21.58 -14.02
CA ALA A 476 -12.68 22.29 -13.10
C ALA A 476 -12.74 21.63 -11.71
N LEU A 477 -11.99 20.54 -11.49
CA LEU A 477 -12.01 19.83 -10.21
C LEU A 477 -11.34 20.66 -9.10
N ASP A 478 -12.04 20.79 -7.99
CA ASP A 478 -11.46 21.22 -6.72
C ASP A 478 -11.18 19.99 -5.85
N LEU A 479 -9.92 19.57 -5.84
CA LEU A 479 -9.49 18.38 -5.11
C LEU A 479 -9.49 18.56 -3.58
N ASP A 480 -9.58 19.79 -3.09
CA ASP A 480 -9.74 20.11 -1.66
C ASP A 480 -11.21 19.98 -1.23
N SER A 481 -12.15 20.09 -2.18
CA SER A 481 -13.58 19.99 -1.92
C SER A 481 -14.06 18.55 -1.74
N PRO A 482 -14.92 18.25 -0.75
CA PRO A 482 -15.51 16.92 -0.59
C PRO A 482 -16.46 16.52 -1.73
N THR A 483 -16.90 17.46 -2.55
CA THR A 483 -17.73 17.23 -3.74
C THR A 483 -16.94 17.26 -5.05
N LEU A 484 -15.63 17.48 -4.98
CA LEU A 484 -14.73 17.73 -6.12
C LEU A 484 -15.14 18.93 -6.98
N GLN A 485 -16.08 19.73 -6.54
CA GLN A 485 -16.52 20.95 -7.25
C GLN A 485 -16.11 22.17 -6.42
N PRO A 486 -15.76 23.28 -7.07
CA PRO A 486 -15.54 24.53 -6.37
C PRO A 486 -16.76 24.86 -5.51
N GLY A 487 -16.53 25.22 -4.26
CA GLY A 487 -17.60 25.68 -3.41
C GLY A 487 -18.30 26.84 -4.10
N SER A 488 -19.64 26.80 -4.19
CA SER A 488 -20.39 28.02 -4.55
C SER A 488 -19.97 29.06 -3.52
N ALA A 489 -19.25 30.10 -3.96
CA ALA A 489 -19.01 31.26 -3.12
C ALA A 489 -20.37 31.65 -2.50
N ALA A 490 -20.45 31.57 -1.18
CA ALA A 490 -21.63 32.06 -0.49
C ALA A 490 -21.83 33.50 -0.94
N LYS A 491 -22.89 33.71 -1.75
CA LYS A 491 -23.34 35.04 -2.15
C LYS A 491 -23.90 35.78 -0.94
#